data_8cb7f983cac1ec10d6eac253e05199f1
#
_entry.id   8cb7f983cac1ec10d6eac253e05199f1
#
_cell.length_a   1.000
_cell.length_b   1.000
_cell.length_c   1.000
_cell.angle_alpha   90.00
_cell.angle_beta   90.00
_cell.angle_gamma   90.00
#
_symmetry.space_group_name_H-M   'P 1'
#
loop_
_entity.id
_entity.type
_entity.pdbx_description
1 polymer ?
#
loop_
_entity_poly.entity_id
_entity_poly.type
_entity_poly.pdbx_seq_one_letter_code
_entity_poly.pdbx_strand_id
1 'polypeptide(L)'
;MTARLPPGLIISAPASGSGKTTLMLGLLAALRARGIAVQPFKSGPDYIDPAFHTAASGRVSLNLDSWAMPPARLAQLTQAARGADLLLAEGSMGLFDGVAAVGETGTGASADLAALMGWPVVLVLDVS
;
A
#
# COMPACT_ATOMS: atom_id res chain seq x y z
N MET A 1 25.46 4.63 1.46
CA MET A 1 24.83 3.31 1.59
C MET A 1 23.37 3.46 1.86
N THR A 2 22.56 2.92 0.99
CA THR A 2 21.10 2.94 1.20
C THR A 2 20.70 1.89 2.22
N ALA A 3 19.98 2.30 3.26
CA ALA A 3 19.40 1.34 4.19
C ALA A 3 18.40 0.45 3.45
N ARG A 4 18.44 -0.85 3.71
CA ARG A 4 17.44 -1.76 3.17
C ARG A 4 16.08 -1.44 3.77
N LEU A 5 15.08 -1.33 2.91
CA LEU A 5 13.71 -1.26 3.35
C LEU A 5 13.27 -2.66 3.85
N PRO A 6 12.37 -2.71 4.85
CA PRO A 6 11.73 -3.97 5.21
C PRO A 6 11.01 -4.59 4.01
N PRO A 7 10.73 -5.90 4.05
CA PRO A 7 9.92 -6.52 3.00
C PRO A 7 8.54 -5.88 2.97
N GLY A 8 7.95 -5.85 1.78
CA GLY A 8 6.63 -5.27 1.58
C GLY A 8 5.78 -6.10 0.66
N LEU A 9 4.48 -5.90 0.75
CA LEU A 9 3.52 -6.47 -0.19
C LEU A 9 2.35 -5.51 -0.37
N ILE A 10 1.63 -5.68 -1.47
CA ILE A 10 0.43 -4.90 -1.75
C ILE A 10 -0.78 -5.83 -1.83
N ILE A 11 -1.87 -5.45 -1.16
CA ILE A 11 -3.15 -6.13 -1.23
C ILE A 11 -4.01 -5.38 -2.23
N SER A 12 -4.47 -6.07 -3.26
CA SER A 12 -5.30 -5.49 -4.31
C SER A 12 -6.53 -6.37 -4.57
N ALA A 13 -7.45 -5.86 -5.38
CA ALA A 13 -8.65 -6.57 -5.77
C ALA A 13 -9.09 -6.11 -7.16
N PRO A 14 -9.80 -6.95 -7.95
CA PRO A 14 -10.28 -6.56 -9.27
C PRO A 14 -11.32 -5.43 -9.21
N ALA A 15 -12.08 -5.37 -8.13
CA ALA A 15 -13.19 -4.41 -7.98
C ALA A 15 -13.40 -4.07 -6.51
N SER A 16 -14.16 -3.01 -6.25
CA SER A 16 -14.60 -2.67 -4.91
C SER A 16 -15.59 -3.71 -4.39
N GLY A 17 -15.72 -3.82 -3.07
CA GLY A 17 -16.63 -4.78 -2.44
C GLY A 17 -16.10 -6.20 -2.36
N SER A 18 -14.84 -6.45 -2.73
CA SER A 18 -14.21 -7.77 -2.66
C SER A 18 -13.69 -8.14 -1.26
N GLY A 19 -13.82 -7.24 -0.28
CA GLY A 19 -13.32 -7.46 1.08
C GLY A 19 -11.86 -7.06 1.28
N LYS A 20 -11.26 -6.35 0.35
CA LYS A 20 -9.86 -5.92 0.39
C LYS A 20 -9.54 -5.09 1.63
N THR A 21 -10.33 -4.07 1.92
CA THR A 21 -10.11 -3.19 3.07
C THR A 21 -10.30 -3.95 4.38
N THR A 22 -11.31 -4.81 4.46
CA THR A 22 -11.54 -5.65 5.64
C THR A 22 -10.36 -6.56 5.90
N LEU A 23 -9.81 -7.20 4.87
CA LEU A 23 -8.64 -8.04 4.98
C LEU A 23 -7.43 -7.22 5.44
N MET A 24 -7.21 -6.05 4.84
CA MET A 24 -6.11 -5.16 5.18
C MET A 24 -6.15 -4.78 6.66
N LEU A 25 -7.30 -4.33 7.15
CA LEU A 25 -7.46 -3.94 8.55
C LEU A 25 -7.29 -5.12 9.50
N GLY A 26 -7.83 -6.27 9.14
CA GLY A 26 -7.68 -7.50 9.93
C GLY A 26 -6.22 -7.94 10.03
N LEU A 27 -5.48 -7.89 8.94
CA LEU A 27 -4.05 -8.22 8.94
C LEU A 27 -3.25 -7.22 9.79
N LEU A 28 -3.49 -5.94 9.66
CA LEU A 28 -2.81 -4.92 10.45
C LEU A 28 -3.03 -5.15 11.94
N ALA A 29 -4.27 -5.37 12.35
CA ALA A 29 -4.61 -5.60 13.74
C ALA A 29 -4.00 -6.91 14.27
N ALA A 30 -4.06 -7.99 13.48
CA ALA A 30 -3.53 -9.29 13.88
C ALA A 30 -2.01 -9.27 14.02
N LEU A 31 -1.31 -8.62 13.09
CA LEU A 31 0.13 -8.50 13.14
C LEU A 31 0.57 -7.62 14.31
N ARG A 32 -0.14 -6.52 14.54
CA ARG A 32 0.12 -5.66 15.70
C ARG A 32 -0.04 -6.44 17.03
N ALA A 33 -1.07 -7.26 17.13
CA ALA A 33 -1.30 -8.08 18.32
C ALA A 33 -0.18 -9.10 18.57
N ARG A 34 0.55 -9.49 17.52
CA ARG A 34 1.71 -10.37 17.60
C ARG A 34 3.03 -9.64 17.86
N GLY A 35 2.98 -8.33 18.03
CA GLY A 35 4.18 -7.52 18.23
C GLY A 35 4.97 -7.24 16.95
N ILE A 36 4.39 -7.47 15.79
CA ILE A 36 5.02 -7.17 14.50
C ILE A 36 4.69 -5.72 14.13
N ALA A 37 5.73 -4.91 13.92
CA ALA A 37 5.56 -3.53 13.53
C ALA A 37 5.32 -3.44 12.01
N VAL A 38 4.13 -3.05 11.62
CA VAL A 38 3.73 -2.92 10.22
C VAL A 38 3.54 -1.45 9.87
N GLN A 39 4.20 -1.00 8.81
CA GLN A 39 3.96 0.32 8.26
C GLN A 39 2.92 0.21 7.15
N PRO A 40 1.72 0.81 7.33
CA PRO A 40 0.69 0.77 6.31
C PRO A 40 0.87 1.88 5.28
N PHE A 41 0.48 1.57 4.05
CA PHE A 41 0.40 2.53 2.94
C PHE A 41 -0.91 2.32 2.17
N LYS A 42 -1.35 3.38 1.49
CA LYS A 42 -2.44 3.32 0.52
C LYS A 42 -1.90 3.71 -0.85
N SER A 43 -2.16 2.91 -1.86
CA SER A 43 -1.86 3.27 -3.25
C SER A 43 -2.86 4.31 -3.75
N GLY A 44 -2.33 5.39 -4.28
CA GLY A 44 -3.16 6.47 -4.83
C GLY A 44 -3.65 7.49 -3.79
N PRO A 45 -4.39 8.50 -4.26
CA PRO A 45 -4.95 9.54 -3.40
C PRO A 45 -6.23 9.05 -2.71
N ASP A 46 -6.18 8.85 -1.42
CA ASP A 46 -7.32 8.44 -0.60
C ASP A 46 -7.11 8.96 0.82
N TYR A 47 -8.16 9.48 1.43
CA TYR A 47 -8.09 10.06 2.77
C TYR A 47 -8.87 9.25 3.81
N ILE A 48 -9.70 8.31 3.37
CA ILE A 48 -10.58 7.53 4.26
C ILE A 48 -9.85 6.28 4.76
N ASP A 49 -9.38 5.43 3.85
CA ASP A 49 -8.70 4.18 4.22
C ASP A 49 -7.44 4.41 5.06
N PRO A 50 -6.57 5.41 4.79
CA PRO A 50 -5.41 5.65 5.63
C PRO A 50 -5.73 5.92 7.10
N ALA A 51 -6.86 6.55 7.40
CA ALA A 51 -7.29 6.78 8.79
C ALA A 51 -7.58 5.48 9.51
N PHE A 52 -8.22 4.53 8.85
CA PHE A 52 -8.48 3.20 9.40
C PHE A 52 -7.19 2.38 9.52
N HIS A 53 -6.29 2.46 8.54
CA HIS A 53 -4.98 1.81 8.60
C HIS A 53 -4.17 2.30 9.80
N THR A 54 -4.19 3.59 10.05
CA THR A 54 -3.51 4.20 11.19
C THR A 54 -4.04 3.66 12.50
N ALA A 55 -5.36 3.59 12.64
CA ALA A 55 -5.99 3.07 13.86
C ALA A 55 -5.66 1.58 14.07
N ALA A 56 -5.67 0.78 13.02
CA ALA A 56 -5.43 -0.67 13.13
C ALA A 56 -3.96 -1.01 13.38
N SER A 57 -3.04 -0.26 12.77
CA SER A 57 -1.60 -0.54 12.86
C SER A 57 -0.89 0.15 14.02
N GLY A 58 -1.42 1.28 14.48
CA GLY A 58 -0.77 2.16 15.45
C GLY A 58 0.33 3.03 14.84
N ARG A 59 0.48 3.03 13.50
CA ARG A 59 1.44 3.87 12.78
C ARG A 59 0.69 4.68 11.72
N VAL A 60 1.13 5.92 11.48
CA VAL A 60 0.47 6.79 10.50
C VAL A 60 0.59 6.17 9.10
N SER A 61 -0.55 5.91 8.46
CA SER A 61 -0.61 5.43 7.09
C SER A 61 -0.34 6.58 6.12
N LEU A 62 0.41 6.29 5.07
CA LEU A 62 0.79 7.26 4.05
C LEU A 62 0.31 6.81 2.68
N ASN A 63 0.06 7.79 1.82
CA ASN A 63 -0.32 7.53 0.44
C ASN A 63 0.91 7.44 -0.45
N LEU A 64 0.92 6.45 -1.34
CA LEU A 64 1.92 6.30 -2.39
C LEU A 64 1.20 6.38 -3.74
N ASP A 65 1.50 7.39 -4.53
CA ASP A 65 0.81 7.65 -5.79
C ASP A 65 1.83 7.77 -6.92
N SER A 66 1.88 6.74 -7.76
CA SER A 66 2.83 6.69 -8.88
C SER A 66 2.50 7.71 -9.97
N TRP A 67 1.25 8.17 -10.06
CA TRP A 67 0.88 9.20 -11.04
C TRP A 67 1.32 10.60 -10.61
N ALA A 68 1.11 10.94 -9.34
CA ALA A 68 1.30 12.30 -8.84
C ALA A 68 2.66 12.54 -8.18
N MET A 69 3.41 11.48 -7.86
CA MET A 69 4.63 11.58 -7.06
C MET A 69 5.88 11.18 -7.85
N PRO A 70 6.92 12.03 -7.86
CA PRO A 70 8.20 11.64 -8.44
C PRO A 70 8.90 10.56 -7.60
N PRO A 71 9.87 9.82 -8.17
CA PRO A 71 10.56 8.74 -7.46
C PRO A 71 11.17 9.17 -6.13
N ALA A 72 11.74 10.37 -6.08
CA ALA A 72 12.34 10.90 -4.84
C ALA A 72 11.31 11.06 -3.74
N ARG A 73 10.08 11.49 -4.06
CA ARG A 73 8.99 11.62 -3.07
C ARG A 73 8.51 10.28 -2.57
N LEU A 74 8.36 9.30 -3.47
CA LEU A 74 7.99 7.94 -3.08
C LEU A 74 9.06 7.32 -2.17
N ALA A 75 10.33 7.47 -2.52
CA ALA A 75 11.44 7.00 -1.69
C ALA A 75 11.43 7.67 -0.32
N GLN A 76 11.17 8.97 -0.26
CA GLN A 76 11.10 9.72 0.99
C GLN A 76 9.97 9.22 1.89
N LEU A 77 8.79 8.94 1.31
CA LEU A 77 7.66 8.40 2.07
C LEU A 77 7.95 7.00 2.60
N THR A 78 8.63 6.15 1.82
CA THR A 78 8.99 4.82 2.29
C THR A 78 10.05 4.84 3.39
N GLN A 79 10.84 5.92 3.51
CA GLN A 79 11.74 6.10 4.66
C GLN A 79 10.99 6.20 5.99
N ALA A 80 9.73 6.58 5.97
CA ALA A 80 8.89 6.58 7.18
C ALA A 80 8.68 5.17 7.74
N ALA A 81 8.98 4.13 6.95
CA ALA A 81 8.90 2.74 7.36
C ALA A 81 10.08 2.27 8.22
N ARG A 82 11.02 3.14 8.53
CA ARG A 82 12.13 2.79 9.41
C ARG A 82 11.63 2.25 10.74
N GLY A 83 12.22 1.14 11.18
CA GLY A 83 11.82 0.46 12.39
C GLY A 83 10.62 -0.46 12.24
N ALA A 84 9.99 -0.51 11.07
CA ALA A 84 8.95 -1.49 10.79
C ALA A 84 9.57 -2.83 10.38
N ASP A 85 8.81 -3.89 10.65
CA ASP A 85 9.19 -5.26 10.25
C ASP A 85 8.66 -5.60 8.86
N LEU A 86 7.56 -4.96 8.46
CA LEU A 86 6.85 -5.24 7.22
C LEU A 86 6.19 -3.97 6.70
N LEU A 87 6.18 -3.80 5.38
CA LEU A 87 5.43 -2.77 4.70
C LEU A 87 4.18 -3.41 4.09
N LEU A 88 3.00 -2.87 4.38
CA LEU A 88 1.74 -3.39 3.87
C LEU A 88 0.97 -2.28 3.21
N ALA A 89 0.79 -2.39 1.89
CA ALA A 89 0.06 -1.41 1.12
C ALA A 89 -1.30 -1.94 0.69
N GLU A 90 -2.34 -1.12 0.79
CA GLU A 90 -3.63 -1.41 0.19
C GLU A 90 -3.69 -0.75 -1.18
N GLY A 91 -3.94 -1.55 -2.22
CA GLY A 91 -4.12 -1.06 -3.58
C GLY A 91 -5.46 -0.36 -3.75
N SER A 92 -5.57 0.46 -4.78
CA SER A 92 -6.84 0.99 -5.24
C SER A 92 -7.63 -0.08 -6.01
N MET A 93 -8.86 0.24 -6.38
CA MET A 93 -9.70 -0.68 -7.15
C MET A 93 -9.06 -1.02 -8.49
N GLY A 94 -9.04 -2.32 -8.84
CA GLY A 94 -8.48 -2.79 -10.09
C GLY A 94 -6.95 -2.70 -10.09
N LEU A 95 -6.28 -3.84 -10.26
CA LEU A 95 -4.82 -3.91 -10.18
C LEU A 95 -4.13 -3.00 -11.21
N PHE A 96 -4.72 -2.88 -12.40
CA PHE A 96 -4.15 -2.11 -13.51
C PHE A 96 -4.87 -0.78 -13.75
N ASP A 97 -5.88 -0.43 -12.96
CA ASP A 97 -6.64 0.80 -13.15
C ASP A 97 -5.82 2.01 -12.70
N GLY A 98 -5.71 2.96 -13.57
CA GLY A 98 -5.02 4.22 -13.33
C GLY A 98 -5.54 5.30 -14.25
N VAL A 99 -4.87 6.44 -14.31
CA VAL A 99 -5.23 7.52 -15.22
C VAL A 99 -4.74 7.20 -16.64
N ALA A 100 -5.38 7.80 -17.66
CA ALA A 100 -5.07 7.54 -19.07
C ALA A 100 -3.65 7.97 -19.46
N ALA A 101 -3.15 9.06 -18.88
CA ALA A 101 -1.81 9.56 -19.16
C ALA A 101 -0.84 9.12 -18.08
N VAL A 102 0.37 8.74 -18.48
CA VAL A 102 1.43 8.39 -17.51
C VAL A 102 1.87 9.66 -16.76
N GLY A 103 1.93 9.59 -15.43
CA GLY A 103 2.41 10.67 -14.57
C GLY A 103 3.90 10.52 -14.25
N GLU A 104 4.28 10.93 -13.03
CA GLU A 104 5.69 11.00 -12.62
C GLU A 104 6.39 9.64 -12.63
N THR A 105 5.75 8.59 -12.10
CA THR A 105 6.34 7.26 -12.01
C THR A 105 5.42 6.16 -12.52
N GLY A 106 4.22 6.51 -12.98
CA GLY A 106 3.26 5.55 -13.50
C GLY A 106 1.89 6.16 -13.66
N THR A 107 0.88 5.33 -13.83
CA THR A 107 -0.51 5.74 -14.04
C THR A 107 -1.31 5.88 -12.75
N GLY A 108 -0.72 5.59 -11.61
CA GLY A 108 -1.42 5.50 -10.33
C GLY A 108 -2.02 4.12 -10.06
N ALA A 109 -1.90 3.19 -11.00
CA ALA A 109 -2.38 1.82 -10.81
C ALA A 109 -1.56 1.10 -9.73
N SER A 110 -2.21 0.20 -9.00
CA SER A 110 -1.54 -0.60 -7.97
C SER A 110 -0.42 -1.47 -8.55
N ALA A 111 -0.58 -1.96 -9.78
CA ALA A 111 0.45 -2.73 -10.47
C ALA A 111 1.73 -1.91 -10.69
N ASP A 112 1.59 -0.63 -11.03
CA ASP A 112 2.76 0.26 -11.22
C ASP A 112 3.51 0.43 -9.91
N LEU A 113 2.81 0.63 -8.81
CA LEU A 113 3.43 0.75 -7.50
C LEU A 113 4.13 -0.54 -7.10
N ALA A 114 3.49 -1.69 -7.31
CA ALA A 114 4.07 -2.99 -6.99
C ALA A 114 5.37 -3.23 -7.77
N ALA A 115 5.36 -2.91 -9.07
CA ALA A 115 6.55 -3.04 -9.92
C ALA A 115 7.67 -2.10 -9.48
N LEU A 116 7.32 -0.85 -9.18
CA LEU A 116 8.29 0.17 -8.76
C LEU A 116 8.96 -0.20 -7.44
N MET A 117 8.20 -0.75 -6.50
CA MET A 117 8.71 -1.11 -5.17
C MET A 117 9.26 -2.53 -5.10
N GLY A 118 9.05 -3.34 -6.14
CA GLY A 118 9.44 -4.74 -6.12
C GLY A 118 8.62 -5.58 -5.15
N TRP A 119 7.38 -5.20 -4.88
CA TRP A 119 6.51 -5.89 -3.93
C TRP A 119 5.64 -6.95 -4.61
N PRO A 120 5.47 -8.12 -3.98
CA PRO A 120 4.46 -9.08 -4.44
C PRO A 120 3.06 -8.52 -4.24
N VAL A 121 2.13 -9.02 -5.05
CA VAL A 121 0.71 -8.65 -4.98
C VAL A 121 -0.08 -9.82 -4.43
N VAL A 122 -0.89 -9.54 -3.39
CA VAL A 122 -1.93 -10.46 -2.91
C VAL A 122 -3.25 -9.97 -3.49
N LEU A 123 -3.86 -10.77 -4.34
CA LEU A 123 -5.10 -10.41 -5.02
C LEU A 123 -6.28 -11.04 -4.29
N VAL A 124 -7.20 -10.20 -3.82
CA VAL A 124 -8.42 -10.64 -3.13
C VAL A 124 -9.52 -10.81 -4.15
N LEU A 125 -10.03 -12.02 -4.28
CA LEU A 125 -11.10 -12.35 -5.22
C LEU A 125 -12.38 -12.68 -4.45
N ASP A 126 -13.48 -12.08 -4.89
CA ASP A 126 -14.80 -12.46 -4.42
C ASP A 126 -15.33 -13.59 -5.32
N VAL A 127 -15.57 -14.75 -4.72
CA VAL A 127 -16.02 -15.94 -5.44
C VAL A 127 -17.45 -16.32 -5.10
N SER A 128 -18.18 -15.44 -4.42
CA SER A 128 -19.58 -15.67 -4.06
C SER A 128 -20.53 -15.56 -5.26
#